data_61d9173a85138ba0d43fd9340bcfe0b9
#
_entry.id   61d9173a85138ba0d43fd9340bcfe0b9
#
_cell.length_a   1.000
_cell.length_b   1.000
_cell.length_c   1.000
_cell.angle_alpha   90.00
_cell.angle_beta   90.00
_cell.angle_gamma   90.00
#
_symmetry.space_group_name_H-M   'P 1'
#
loop_
_entity.id
_entity.type
_entity.pdbx_description
1 polymer ?
#
loop_
_entity_poly.entity_id
_entity_poly.type
_entity_poly.pdbx_seq_one_letter_code
_entity_poly.pdbx_strand_id
1 'polypeptide(L)'
;MTNLDQFESVFKSADKAVYKYDRPTFDRVLLVTDLNKADAAGIADRVRSFLTVIDEAGTRWDTLYGDDFGSVQALLENIEKLKPDLIITYRHLHSEAWKWPHSLGEYLDVMTQATSVPVMVLPHPGAQRALPHSINDTDRVMAITNHLTGDNQLVNMAVTFTKPGGTCWLTHVENQPVFKRYMDAVSKIPGIDTDVAREALGEQLLKEPRDFIAACRVAIDAQGLPIRIEEVVAMGRQVDEYGELIAKREIDLLVLHTKDDDQLAMHGAAYALAVELRGIPLLML
;
A
#
# COMPACT_ATOMS: atom_id res chain seq x y z
N MET A 1 29.64 -11.21 1.15
CA MET A 1 29.05 -10.35 2.19
C MET A 1 29.96 -10.42 3.39
N THR A 2 30.64 -9.35 3.67
CA THR A 2 31.60 -9.26 4.78
C THR A 2 30.86 -8.95 6.07
N ASN A 3 31.40 -9.41 7.22
CA ASN A 3 30.88 -9.10 8.56
C ASN A 3 30.63 -7.59 8.80
N LEU A 4 31.22 -6.72 7.99
CA LEU A 4 31.00 -5.27 8.04
C LEU A 4 29.57 -4.87 7.66
N ASP A 5 28.97 -5.50 6.65
CA ASP A 5 27.61 -5.14 6.18
C ASP A 5 26.52 -5.49 7.22
N GLN A 6 26.75 -6.56 8.00
CA GLN A 6 25.87 -6.91 9.11
C GLN A 6 26.02 -5.97 10.30
N PHE A 7 27.24 -5.50 10.59
CA PHE A 7 27.46 -4.48 11.61
C PHE A 7 26.88 -3.12 11.23
N GLU A 8 27.00 -2.74 9.98
CA GLU A 8 26.41 -1.49 9.47
C GLU A 8 24.88 -1.49 9.55
N SER A 9 24.26 -2.62 9.26
CA SER A 9 22.80 -2.81 9.43
C SER A 9 22.39 -2.70 10.91
N VAL A 10 23.13 -3.30 11.83
CA VAL A 10 22.88 -3.22 13.28
C VAL A 10 23.12 -1.80 13.80
N PHE A 11 24.11 -1.08 13.29
CA PHE A 11 24.36 0.32 13.67
C PHE A 11 23.33 1.29 13.05
N LYS A 12 22.85 1.04 11.84
CA LYS A 12 21.74 1.82 11.25
C LYS A 12 20.41 1.59 11.99
N SER A 13 20.18 0.40 12.55
CA SER A 13 19.02 0.15 13.41
C SER A 13 19.14 0.76 14.80
N ALA A 14 20.36 1.15 15.24
CA ALA A 14 20.58 1.86 16.49
C ALA A 14 20.23 3.36 16.41
N ASP A 15 20.25 3.95 15.21
CA ASP A 15 19.60 5.24 14.96
C ASP A 15 18.09 4.99 14.92
N LYS A 16 17.40 5.32 16.02
CA LYS A 16 15.93 5.25 16.06
C LYS A 16 15.43 6.07 14.89
N ALA A 17 14.80 5.40 13.92
CA ALA A 17 14.17 6.07 12.80
C ALA A 17 13.14 7.07 13.33
N VAL A 18 13.50 8.36 13.26
CA VAL A 18 12.65 9.45 13.74
C VAL A 18 11.60 9.70 12.67
N TYR A 19 10.38 9.31 12.94
CA TYR A 19 9.27 9.64 12.06
C TYR A 19 9.00 11.14 12.06
N LYS A 20 8.86 11.70 10.88
CA LYS A 20 8.42 13.07 10.66
C LYS A 20 7.27 13.06 9.67
N TYR A 21 6.13 13.59 10.09
CA TYR A 21 5.00 13.77 9.19
C TYR A 21 5.31 14.84 8.15
N ASP A 22 5.18 14.46 6.89
CA ASP A 22 5.24 15.34 5.72
C ASP A 22 4.05 15.00 4.83
N ARG A 23 3.11 15.94 4.71
CA ARG A 23 1.86 15.70 3.99
C ARG A 23 2.10 15.69 2.48
N PRO A 24 1.85 14.58 1.78
CA PRO A 24 1.85 14.56 0.33
C PRO A 24 0.78 15.50 -0.25
N THR A 25 1.11 16.18 -1.35
CA THR A 25 0.19 17.05 -2.09
C THR A 25 -0.23 16.40 -3.39
N PHE A 26 -1.46 16.69 -3.82
CA PHE A 26 -2.05 16.15 -5.05
C PHE A 26 -2.64 17.29 -5.87
N ASP A 27 -1.79 17.95 -6.68
CA ASP A 27 -2.22 19.06 -7.54
C ASP A 27 -3.00 18.54 -8.75
N ARG A 28 -2.69 17.32 -9.22
CA ARG A 28 -3.37 16.69 -10.36
C ARG A 28 -3.64 15.22 -10.11
N VAL A 29 -4.91 14.85 -10.16
CA VAL A 29 -5.40 13.47 -10.06
C VAL A 29 -5.91 13.03 -11.43
N LEU A 30 -5.48 11.86 -11.90
CA LEU A 30 -5.86 11.29 -13.18
C LEU A 30 -6.69 10.02 -12.98
N LEU A 31 -7.95 10.04 -13.39
CA LEU A 31 -8.78 8.84 -13.50
C LEU A 31 -8.58 8.21 -14.89
N VAL A 32 -8.22 6.93 -14.94
CA VAL A 32 -8.10 6.15 -16.18
C VAL A 32 -9.18 5.07 -16.20
N THR A 33 -9.99 5.06 -17.24
CA THR A 33 -11.08 4.11 -17.43
C THR A 33 -11.20 3.70 -18.89
N ASP A 34 -11.57 2.45 -19.16
CA ASP A 34 -11.88 1.97 -20.51
C ASP A 34 -13.34 2.22 -20.95
N LEU A 35 -14.12 2.85 -20.08
CA LEU A 35 -15.49 3.27 -20.40
C LEU A 35 -15.49 4.53 -21.28
N ASN A 36 -16.58 4.70 -22.05
CA ASN A 36 -16.83 5.96 -22.72
C ASN A 36 -17.23 7.07 -21.73
N LYS A 37 -17.24 8.31 -22.20
CA LYS A 37 -17.50 9.49 -21.35
C LYS A 37 -18.87 9.45 -20.64
N ALA A 38 -19.88 8.90 -21.26
CA ALA A 38 -21.23 8.85 -20.69
C ALA A 38 -21.31 7.86 -19.53
N ASP A 39 -20.71 6.67 -19.70
CA ASP A 39 -20.72 5.61 -18.71
C ASP A 39 -19.73 5.90 -17.55
N ALA A 40 -18.67 6.64 -17.83
CA ALA A 40 -17.65 6.99 -16.83
C ALA A 40 -18.06 8.12 -15.86
N ALA A 41 -19.04 8.96 -16.22
CA ALA A 41 -19.41 10.14 -15.42
C ALA A 41 -19.78 9.77 -13.97
N GLY A 42 -20.59 8.75 -13.76
CA GLY A 42 -20.98 8.30 -12.43
C GLY A 42 -19.83 7.69 -11.62
N ILE A 43 -18.82 7.14 -12.29
CA ILE A 43 -17.62 6.61 -11.63
C ILE A 43 -16.72 7.76 -11.17
N ALA A 44 -16.52 8.76 -12.02
CA ALA A 44 -15.70 9.93 -11.68
C ALA A 44 -16.24 10.66 -10.45
N ASP A 45 -17.56 10.92 -10.41
CA ASP A 45 -18.22 11.56 -9.27
C ASP A 45 -18.08 10.72 -7.98
N ARG A 46 -18.24 9.40 -8.10
CA ARG A 46 -18.11 8.48 -6.97
C ARG A 46 -16.68 8.43 -6.42
N VAL A 47 -15.69 8.39 -7.31
CA VAL A 47 -14.26 8.40 -6.93
C VAL A 47 -13.91 9.71 -6.24
N ARG A 48 -14.37 10.83 -6.76
CA ARG A 48 -14.13 12.13 -6.14
C ARG A 48 -14.80 12.25 -4.77
N SER A 49 -16.00 11.72 -4.61
CA SER A 49 -16.69 11.66 -3.31
C SER A 49 -15.97 10.74 -2.32
N PHE A 50 -15.38 9.65 -2.77
CA PHE A 50 -14.58 8.74 -1.95
C PHE A 50 -13.28 9.41 -1.46
N LEU A 51 -12.65 10.24 -2.29
CA LEU A 51 -11.34 10.85 -2.04
C LEU A 51 -11.43 12.33 -1.62
N THR A 52 -12.44 12.70 -0.87
CA THR A 52 -12.62 14.08 -0.37
C THR A 52 -11.42 14.59 0.44
N VAL A 53 -10.62 13.69 1.01
CA VAL A 53 -9.43 14.00 1.81
C VAL A 53 -8.29 14.63 1.01
N ILE A 54 -8.28 14.43 -0.32
CA ILE A 54 -7.30 15.00 -1.25
C ILE A 54 -7.94 15.96 -2.26
N ASP A 55 -9.26 16.15 -2.23
CA ASP A 55 -9.97 17.08 -3.10
C ASP A 55 -9.93 18.50 -2.51
N GLU A 56 -8.76 19.12 -2.56
CA GLU A 56 -8.53 20.47 -2.08
C GLU A 56 -8.90 21.53 -3.12
N ALA A 57 -9.09 22.77 -2.66
CA ALA A 57 -9.34 23.90 -3.55
C ALA A 57 -8.09 24.14 -4.44
N GLY A 58 -8.15 23.68 -5.69
CA GLY A 58 -7.05 23.72 -6.65
C GLY A 58 -6.63 22.36 -7.20
N THR A 59 -7.02 21.27 -6.58
CA THR A 59 -6.78 19.94 -7.13
C THR A 59 -7.49 19.79 -8.47
N ARG A 60 -6.72 19.51 -9.51
CA ARG A 60 -7.24 19.27 -10.85
C ARG A 60 -7.53 17.80 -11.06
N TRP A 61 -8.74 17.49 -11.47
CA TRP A 61 -9.17 16.15 -11.86
C TRP A 61 -9.29 16.02 -13.36
N ASP A 62 -8.46 15.15 -13.94
CA ASP A 62 -8.52 14.80 -15.36
C ASP A 62 -9.02 13.35 -15.49
N THR A 63 -9.66 13.03 -16.63
CA THR A 63 -10.11 11.67 -16.93
C THR A 63 -9.67 11.30 -18.34
N LEU A 64 -9.04 10.12 -18.46
CA LEU A 64 -8.82 9.44 -19.73
C LEU A 64 -9.88 8.37 -19.90
N TYR A 65 -10.57 8.42 -21.01
CA TYR A 65 -11.63 7.48 -21.38
C TYR A 65 -11.08 6.40 -22.32
N GLY A 66 -11.84 5.33 -22.52
CA GLY A 66 -11.41 4.23 -23.38
C GLY A 66 -10.99 4.64 -24.80
N ASP A 67 -11.61 5.68 -25.36
CA ASP A 67 -11.28 6.19 -26.68
C ASP A 67 -9.98 7.03 -26.71
N ASP A 68 -9.48 7.49 -25.57
CA ASP A 68 -8.27 8.32 -25.46
C ASP A 68 -6.96 7.49 -25.53
N PHE A 69 -7.06 6.18 -25.33
CA PHE A 69 -5.91 5.27 -25.40
C PHE A 69 -6.30 3.87 -25.89
N GLY A 70 -5.77 3.47 -27.03
CA GLY A 70 -5.98 2.12 -27.60
C GLY A 70 -4.84 1.14 -27.35
N SER A 71 -3.81 1.57 -26.63
CA SER A 71 -2.64 0.75 -26.27
C SER A 71 -1.99 1.22 -24.98
N VAL A 72 -1.20 0.33 -24.36
CA VAL A 72 -0.42 0.67 -23.16
C VAL A 72 0.53 1.82 -23.43
N GLN A 73 1.17 1.85 -24.60
CA GLN A 73 2.08 2.94 -24.97
C GLN A 73 1.34 4.28 -25.03
N ALA A 74 0.17 4.35 -25.67
CA ALA A 74 -0.63 5.57 -25.74
C ALA A 74 -1.08 6.04 -24.35
N LEU A 75 -1.39 5.12 -23.45
CA LEU A 75 -1.69 5.45 -22.05
C LEU A 75 -0.47 6.08 -21.36
N LEU A 76 0.71 5.46 -21.46
CA LEU A 76 1.94 5.99 -20.85
C LEU A 76 2.33 7.36 -21.39
N GLU A 77 2.18 7.60 -22.69
CA GLU A 77 2.41 8.91 -23.33
C GLU A 77 1.46 9.99 -22.78
N ASN A 78 0.18 9.63 -22.53
CA ASN A 78 -0.78 10.53 -21.92
C ASN A 78 -0.41 10.83 -20.45
N ILE A 79 0.01 9.82 -19.66
CA ILE A 79 0.46 10.00 -18.28
C ILE A 79 1.69 10.93 -18.23
N GLU A 80 2.69 10.70 -19.08
CA GLU A 80 3.90 11.53 -19.16
C GLU A 80 3.57 12.99 -19.53
N LYS A 81 2.61 13.21 -20.42
CA LYS A 81 2.16 14.53 -20.84
C LYS A 81 1.36 15.25 -19.74
N LEU A 82 0.51 14.53 -19.03
CA LEU A 82 -0.35 15.08 -17.98
C LEU A 82 0.38 15.28 -16.67
N LYS A 83 1.37 14.44 -16.36
CA LYS A 83 2.16 14.44 -15.10
C LYS A 83 1.27 14.49 -13.86
N PRO A 84 0.42 13.47 -13.65
CA PRO A 84 -0.40 13.41 -12.46
C PRO A 84 0.43 13.07 -11.21
N ASP A 85 -0.07 13.48 -10.04
CA ASP A 85 0.48 13.11 -8.74
C ASP A 85 -0.16 11.84 -8.17
N LEU A 86 -1.32 11.46 -8.72
CA LEU A 86 -2.05 10.22 -8.41
C LEU A 86 -2.76 9.73 -9.66
N ILE A 87 -2.62 8.45 -9.95
CA ILE A 87 -3.40 7.76 -10.97
C ILE A 87 -4.43 6.87 -10.28
N ILE A 88 -5.69 6.92 -10.74
CA ILE A 88 -6.77 6.09 -10.24
C ILE A 88 -7.28 5.25 -11.39
N THR A 89 -7.38 3.96 -11.20
CA THR A 89 -7.82 3.03 -12.24
C THR A 89 -8.40 1.76 -11.62
N TYR A 90 -8.67 0.77 -12.45
CA TYR A 90 -9.06 -0.58 -12.04
C TYR A 90 -8.37 -1.63 -12.91
N ARG A 91 -8.45 -2.90 -12.50
CA ARG A 91 -7.80 -4.01 -13.20
C ARG A 91 -8.43 -4.29 -14.55
N HIS A 92 -7.62 -4.81 -15.49
CA HIS A 92 -8.09 -5.36 -16.77
C HIS A 92 -8.78 -4.34 -17.69
N LEU A 93 -8.23 -3.11 -17.79
CA LEU A 93 -8.67 -2.14 -18.82
C LEU A 93 -8.69 -2.79 -20.21
N HIS A 94 -9.71 -2.51 -21.00
CA HIS A 94 -9.94 -3.06 -22.35
C HIS A 94 -10.00 -4.60 -22.42
N SER A 95 -10.32 -5.29 -21.31
CA SER A 95 -10.35 -6.74 -21.26
C SER A 95 -11.47 -7.25 -20.36
N GLU A 96 -12.07 -8.38 -20.74
CA GLU A 96 -13.02 -9.11 -19.88
C GLU A 96 -12.34 -10.03 -18.85
N ALA A 97 -10.99 -10.03 -18.78
CA ALA A 97 -10.23 -10.91 -17.89
C ALA A 97 -10.44 -10.62 -16.40
N TRP A 98 -11.07 -9.48 -16.04
CA TRP A 98 -11.52 -9.20 -14.67
C TRP A 98 -12.45 -10.28 -14.09
N LYS A 99 -13.04 -11.12 -14.92
CA LYS A 99 -13.83 -12.28 -14.50
C LYS A 99 -12.95 -13.34 -13.80
N TRP A 100 -11.65 -13.36 -14.07
CA TRP A 100 -10.69 -14.36 -13.59
C TRP A 100 -9.66 -13.76 -12.62
N PRO A 101 -9.35 -14.45 -11.50
CA PRO A 101 -8.51 -13.88 -10.43
C PRO A 101 -7.02 -14.18 -10.62
N HIS A 102 -6.44 -13.99 -11.79
CA HIS A 102 -5.08 -14.50 -12.06
C HIS A 102 -4.06 -13.41 -12.41
N SER A 103 -4.50 -12.17 -12.65
CA SER A 103 -3.59 -11.07 -13.01
C SER A 103 -4.21 -9.70 -12.71
N LEU A 104 -3.41 -8.67 -12.85
CA LEU A 104 -3.84 -7.27 -12.75
C LEU A 104 -4.30 -6.71 -14.11
N GLY A 105 -3.87 -7.35 -15.20
CA GLY A 105 -4.08 -6.90 -16.57
C GLY A 105 -2.91 -6.09 -17.10
N GLU A 106 -2.68 -6.17 -18.41
CA GLU A 106 -1.51 -5.61 -19.09
C GLU A 106 -1.28 -4.13 -18.78
N TYR A 107 -2.34 -3.32 -18.85
CA TYR A 107 -2.24 -1.88 -18.61
C TYR A 107 -1.77 -1.56 -17.18
N LEU A 108 -2.33 -2.21 -16.18
CA LEU A 108 -1.97 -1.98 -14.78
C LEU A 108 -0.58 -2.54 -14.47
N ASP A 109 -0.25 -3.73 -14.97
CA ASP A 109 1.07 -4.35 -14.80
C ASP A 109 2.19 -3.45 -15.36
N VAL A 110 2.01 -2.90 -16.55
CA VAL A 110 3.01 -2.02 -17.16
C VAL A 110 3.03 -0.65 -16.50
N MET A 111 1.87 -0.07 -16.20
CA MET A 111 1.78 1.25 -15.57
C MET A 111 2.48 1.28 -14.21
N THR A 112 2.27 0.28 -13.35
CA THR A 112 2.94 0.18 -12.05
C THR A 112 4.45 -0.04 -12.15
N GLN A 113 4.96 -0.54 -13.28
CA GLN A 113 6.39 -0.71 -13.52
C GLN A 113 7.02 0.53 -14.16
N ALA A 114 6.32 1.19 -15.07
CA ALA A 114 6.85 2.27 -15.91
C ALA A 114 6.72 3.67 -15.28
N THR A 115 5.91 3.84 -14.25
CA THR A 115 5.75 5.14 -13.56
C THR A 115 6.12 5.04 -12.08
N SER A 116 6.62 6.15 -11.52
CA SER A 116 6.81 6.35 -10.08
C SER A 116 5.61 7.04 -9.41
N VAL A 117 4.58 7.35 -10.19
CA VAL A 117 3.36 7.98 -9.67
C VAL A 117 2.57 6.93 -8.89
N PRO A 118 2.08 7.23 -7.67
CA PRO A 118 1.20 6.33 -6.95
C PRO A 118 -0.04 5.96 -7.76
N VAL A 119 -0.41 4.67 -7.72
CA VAL A 119 -1.55 4.14 -8.46
C VAL A 119 -2.60 3.60 -7.50
N MET A 120 -3.79 4.20 -7.51
CA MET A 120 -4.95 3.67 -6.79
C MET A 120 -5.74 2.72 -7.68
N VAL A 121 -5.85 1.47 -7.25
CA VAL A 121 -6.56 0.41 -7.97
C VAL A 121 -7.90 0.16 -7.31
N LEU A 122 -8.97 0.55 -7.96
CA LEU A 122 -10.34 0.36 -7.48
C LEU A 122 -10.86 -1.07 -7.76
N PRO A 123 -11.88 -1.53 -7.02
CA PRO A 123 -12.70 -2.65 -7.46
C PRO A 123 -13.24 -2.40 -8.86
N HIS A 124 -13.22 -3.42 -9.73
CA HIS A 124 -13.68 -3.28 -11.11
C HIS A 124 -15.18 -2.97 -11.17
N PRO A 125 -15.63 -1.93 -11.88
CA PRO A 125 -17.02 -1.47 -11.86
C PRO A 125 -18.02 -2.51 -12.37
N GLY A 126 -17.62 -3.35 -13.35
CA GLY A 126 -18.45 -4.43 -13.89
C GLY A 126 -18.48 -5.71 -13.04
N ALA A 127 -17.63 -5.83 -12.01
CA ALA A 127 -17.47 -7.09 -11.29
C ALA A 127 -18.46 -7.27 -10.13
N GLN A 128 -19.15 -6.23 -9.68
CA GLN A 128 -20.03 -6.21 -8.50
C GLN A 128 -19.37 -6.87 -7.26
N ARG A 129 -18.04 -6.72 -7.12
CA ARG A 129 -17.22 -7.34 -6.06
C ARG A 129 -16.77 -6.38 -4.99
N ALA A 130 -17.08 -5.10 -5.13
CA ALA A 130 -16.82 -4.13 -4.09
C ALA A 130 -17.54 -4.55 -2.81
N LEU A 131 -16.83 -4.52 -1.69
CA LEU A 131 -17.45 -4.74 -0.39
C LEU A 131 -18.46 -3.61 -0.12
N PRO A 132 -19.51 -3.85 0.66
CA PRO A 132 -20.58 -2.87 0.88
C PRO A 132 -20.08 -1.52 1.42
N HIS A 133 -19.02 -1.51 2.23
CA HIS A 133 -18.39 -0.32 2.81
C HIS A 133 -17.35 0.32 1.89
N SER A 134 -16.86 -0.43 0.89
CA SER A 134 -15.81 0.02 -0.02
C SER A 134 -16.27 1.19 -0.89
N ILE A 135 -15.36 2.14 -1.17
CA ILE A 135 -15.60 3.33 -2.01
C ILE A 135 -16.72 4.25 -1.47
N ASN A 136 -16.96 4.26 -0.18
CA ASN A 136 -17.85 5.22 0.47
C ASN A 136 -17.05 6.41 1.00
N ASP A 137 -16.09 6.14 1.83
CA ASP A 137 -15.12 7.11 2.36
C ASP A 137 -13.83 6.40 2.79
N THR A 138 -12.90 7.13 3.41
CA THR A 138 -11.59 6.61 3.85
C THR A 138 -11.45 6.71 5.36
N ASP A 139 -12.47 6.33 6.11
CA ASP A 139 -12.41 6.40 7.57
C ASP A 139 -11.63 5.23 8.18
N ARG A 140 -11.33 4.17 7.40
CA ARG A 140 -10.59 2.98 7.80
C ARG A 140 -9.48 2.65 6.80
N VAL A 141 -8.30 3.21 7.03
CA VAL A 141 -7.12 3.02 6.16
C VAL A 141 -6.13 2.10 6.84
N MET A 142 -5.55 1.16 6.08
CA MET A 142 -4.51 0.26 6.57
C MET A 142 -3.26 0.39 5.69
N ALA A 143 -2.11 0.63 6.32
CA ALA A 143 -0.81 0.55 5.69
C ALA A 143 -0.17 -0.80 6.00
N ILE A 144 0.36 -1.48 4.99
CA ILE A 144 1.07 -2.74 5.13
C ILE A 144 2.42 -2.69 4.43
N THR A 145 3.43 -3.27 5.07
CA THR A 145 4.78 -3.37 4.51
C THR A 145 5.57 -4.48 5.18
N ASN A 146 6.59 -4.98 4.49
CA ASN A 146 7.55 -5.92 5.06
C ASN A 146 8.54 -5.24 6.01
N HIS A 147 8.78 -3.93 5.83
CA HIS A 147 9.67 -3.11 6.64
C HIS A 147 9.00 -1.79 7.00
N LEU A 148 8.28 -1.77 8.12
CA LEU A 148 7.57 -0.58 8.56
C LEU A 148 8.49 0.48 9.17
N THR A 149 9.54 0.03 9.87
CA THR A 149 10.46 0.93 10.58
C THR A 149 11.23 1.82 9.60
N GLY A 150 11.02 3.13 9.70
CA GLY A 150 11.63 4.13 8.82
C GLY A 150 10.87 4.43 7.53
N ASP A 151 9.79 3.71 7.24
CA ASP A 151 8.97 3.93 6.05
C ASP A 151 8.03 5.13 6.23
N ASN A 152 8.62 6.32 6.19
CA ASN A 152 7.88 7.56 6.37
C ASN A 152 6.90 7.84 5.21
N GLN A 153 7.25 7.42 3.98
CA GLN A 153 6.41 7.63 2.81
C GLN A 153 5.09 6.87 2.92
N LEU A 154 5.16 5.58 3.25
CA LEU A 154 3.97 4.74 3.45
C LEU A 154 3.05 5.32 4.53
N VAL A 155 3.65 5.69 5.68
CA VAL A 155 2.89 6.27 6.80
C VAL A 155 2.26 7.60 6.41
N ASN A 156 3.02 8.50 5.77
CA ASN A 156 2.51 9.80 5.32
C ASN A 156 1.34 9.66 4.35
N MET A 157 1.44 8.71 3.41
CA MET A 157 0.35 8.41 2.47
C MET A 157 -0.87 7.87 3.20
N ALA A 158 -0.72 6.86 4.06
CA ALA A 158 -1.84 6.28 4.79
C ALA A 158 -2.54 7.33 5.69
N VAL A 159 -1.77 8.15 6.39
CA VAL A 159 -2.29 9.25 7.22
C VAL A 159 -3.05 10.27 6.37
N THR A 160 -2.48 10.68 5.23
CA THR A 160 -3.10 11.69 4.35
C THR A 160 -4.43 11.19 3.77
N PHE A 161 -4.51 9.90 3.44
CA PHE A 161 -5.74 9.30 2.95
C PHE A 161 -6.76 8.98 4.05
N THR A 162 -6.37 9.03 5.33
CA THR A 162 -7.31 8.79 6.42
C THR A 162 -8.17 10.04 6.67
N LYS A 163 -9.49 9.87 6.57
CA LYS A 163 -10.46 10.93 6.81
C LYS A 163 -10.38 11.46 8.24
N PRO A 164 -10.62 12.77 8.48
CA PRO A 164 -10.77 13.32 9.83
C PRO A 164 -11.78 12.53 10.68
N GLY A 165 -11.37 12.09 11.87
CA GLY A 165 -12.13 11.20 12.75
C GLY A 165 -11.95 9.71 12.45
N GLY A 166 -11.29 9.36 11.36
CA GLY A 166 -11.01 7.98 10.95
C GLY A 166 -9.86 7.34 11.71
N THR A 167 -9.58 6.08 11.34
CA THR A 167 -8.52 5.26 11.93
C THR A 167 -7.55 4.79 10.85
N CYS A 168 -6.27 5.02 11.10
CA CYS A 168 -5.16 4.50 10.29
C CYS A 168 -4.48 3.36 11.05
N TRP A 169 -4.52 2.16 10.50
CA TRP A 169 -3.79 1.00 11.02
C TRP A 169 -2.41 0.93 10.37
N LEU A 170 -1.37 1.04 11.18
CA LEU A 170 0.00 0.76 10.77
C LEU A 170 0.29 -0.72 11.08
N THR A 171 0.46 -1.51 10.02
CA THR A 171 0.46 -2.96 10.14
C THR A 171 1.77 -3.55 9.66
N HIS A 172 2.39 -4.37 10.51
CA HIS A 172 3.56 -5.18 10.19
C HIS A 172 3.30 -6.64 10.56
N VAL A 173 3.42 -7.53 9.60
CA VAL A 173 3.35 -8.98 9.85
C VAL A 173 4.69 -9.60 9.48
N GLU A 174 5.45 -10.01 10.49
CA GLU A 174 6.71 -10.74 10.30
C GLU A 174 6.43 -12.12 9.71
N ASN A 175 7.20 -12.48 8.69
CA ASN A 175 7.00 -13.74 7.95
C ASN A 175 7.44 -14.96 8.75
N GLN A 176 6.51 -15.64 9.41
CA GLN A 176 6.78 -16.79 10.26
C GLN A 176 7.50 -17.96 9.53
N PRO A 177 7.16 -18.37 8.31
CA PRO A 177 7.91 -19.36 7.54
C PRO A 177 9.37 -18.97 7.31
N VAL A 178 9.66 -17.70 7.02
CA VAL A 178 11.01 -17.19 6.82
C VAL A 178 11.78 -17.20 8.15
N PHE A 179 11.18 -16.69 9.20
CA PHE A 179 11.74 -16.71 10.54
C PHE A 179 12.09 -18.14 11.00
N LYS A 180 11.16 -19.10 10.81
CA LYS A 180 11.40 -20.51 11.11
C LYS A 180 12.62 -21.05 10.36
N ARG A 181 12.75 -20.76 9.06
CA ARG A 181 13.89 -21.20 8.25
C ARG A 181 15.22 -20.65 8.79
N TYR A 182 15.24 -19.38 9.22
CA TYR A 182 16.43 -18.80 9.85
C TYR A 182 16.77 -19.49 11.18
N MET A 183 15.78 -19.77 12.01
CA MET A 183 16.00 -20.50 13.27
C MET A 183 16.46 -21.93 13.04
N ASP A 184 15.99 -22.61 12.00
CA ASP A 184 16.48 -23.92 11.59
C ASP A 184 17.96 -23.86 11.15
N ALA A 185 18.44 -22.77 10.55
CA ALA A 185 19.84 -22.55 10.23
C ALA A 185 20.67 -22.25 11.49
N VAL A 186 20.20 -21.40 12.38
CA VAL A 186 20.82 -21.07 13.65
C VAL A 186 21.02 -22.32 14.51
N SER A 187 20.07 -23.25 14.50
CA SER A 187 20.16 -24.53 15.24
C SER A 187 21.33 -25.41 14.83
N LYS A 188 21.96 -25.16 13.68
CA LYS A 188 23.15 -25.89 13.20
C LYS A 188 24.45 -25.25 13.64
N ILE A 189 24.41 -24.10 14.33
CA ILE A 189 25.61 -23.40 14.79
C ILE A 189 25.96 -23.92 16.21
N PRO A 190 27.11 -24.57 16.40
CA PRO A 190 27.54 -25.05 17.73
C PRO A 190 27.68 -23.89 18.71
N GLY A 191 27.19 -24.08 19.93
CA GLY A 191 27.33 -23.11 21.00
C GLY A 191 26.28 -22.02 21.09
N ILE A 192 25.28 -22.03 20.17
CA ILE A 192 24.10 -21.15 20.25
C ILE A 192 22.93 -21.94 20.83
N ASP A 193 22.37 -21.44 21.94
CA ASP A 193 21.08 -21.92 22.43
C ASP A 193 19.97 -21.42 21.50
N THR A 194 19.42 -22.34 20.70
CA THR A 194 18.45 -22.01 19.66
C THR A 194 17.13 -21.50 20.22
N ASP A 195 16.72 -21.96 21.40
CA ASP A 195 15.44 -21.53 21.99
C ASP A 195 15.55 -20.12 22.55
N VAL A 196 16.66 -19.79 23.23
CA VAL A 196 16.96 -18.43 23.67
C VAL A 196 17.09 -17.48 22.47
N ALA A 197 17.80 -17.91 21.42
CA ALA A 197 17.94 -17.11 20.19
C ALA A 197 16.59 -16.87 19.50
N ARG A 198 15.72 -17.88 19.45
CA ARG A 198 14.39 -17.76 18.84
C ARG A 198 13.53 -16.74 19.58
N GLU A 199 13.49 -16.81 20.91
CA GLU A 199 12.75 -15.88 21.74
C GLU A 199 13.26 -14.45 21.57
N ALA A 200 14.58 -14.24 21.78
CA ALA A 200 15.20 -12.91 21.71
C ALA A 200 15.05 -12.24 20.33
N LEU A 201 15.30 -12.99 19.23
CA LEU A 201 15.15 -12.47 17.88
C LEU A 201 13.69 -12.23 17.51
N GLY A 202 12.77 -13.12 17.92
CA GLY A 202 11.35 -12.94 17.69
C GLY A 202 10.80 -11.70 18.40
N GLU A 203 11.18 -11.47 19.66
CA GLU A 203 10.84 -10.28 20.41
C GLU A 203 11.38 -9.00 19.74
N GLN A 204 12.64 -9.01 19.32
CA GLN A 204 13.29 -7.85 18.69
C GLN A 204 12.62 -7.49 17.35
N LEU A 205 12.33 -8.48 16.51
CA LEU A 205 11.65 -8.28 15.21
C LEU A 205 10.26 -7.65 15.36
N LEU A 206 9.55 -7.96 16.44
CA LEU A 206 8.24 -7.37 16.70
C LEU A 206 8.33 -6.05 17.49
N LYS A 207 9.41 -5.83 18.22
CA LYS A 207 9.60 -4.61 19.01
C LYS A 207 9.88 -3.39 18.13
N GLU A 208 10.74 -3.52 17.15
CA GLU A 208 11.14 -2.40 16.28
C GLU A 208 9.95 -1.73 15.57
N PRO A 209 9.04 -2.46 14.90
CA PRO A 209 7.87 -1.84 14.29
C PRO A 209 6.91 -1.24 15.32
N ARG A 210 6.78 -1.83 16.52
CA ARG A 210 5.98 -1.23 17.60
C ARG A 210 6.54 0.11 18.07
N ASP A 211 7.85 0.17 18.32
CA ASP A 211 8.53 1.39 18.72
C ASP A 211 8.38 2.50 17.65
N PHE A 212 8.47 2.13 16.36
CA PHE A 212 8.26 3.05 15.26
C PHE A 212 6.81 3.55 15.18
N ILE A 213 5.81 2.67 15.30
CA ILE A 213 4.39 3.07 15.34
C ILE A 213 4.10 4.01 16.51
N ALA A 214 4.69 3.74 17.67
CA ALA A 214 4.56 4.62 18.83
C ALA A 214 5.13 6.02 18.53
N ALA A 215 6.28 6.11 17.86
CA ALA A 215 6.86 7.37 17.41
C ALA A 215 5.98 8.09 16.38
N CYS A 216 5.40 7.37 15.42
CA CYS A 216 4.45 7.91 14.45
C CYS A 216 3.22 8.51 15.16
N ARG A 217 2.65 7.80 16.13
CA ARG A 217 1.50 8.28 16.90
C ARG A 217 1.82 9.61 17.60
N VAL A 218 2.94 9.68 18.30
CA VAL A 218 3.37 10.92 18.99
C VAL A 218 3.55 12.08 18.00
N ALA A 219 4.16 11.84 16.86
CA ALA A 219 4.39 12.88 15.87
C ALA A 219 3.09 13.38 15.21
N ILE A 220 2.16 12.47 14.92
CA ILE A 220 0.86 12.78 14.31
C ILE A 220 -0.04 13.52 15.31
N ASP A 221 -0.07 13.10 16.58
CA ASP A 221 -0.79 13.79 17.65
C ASP A 221 -0.25 15.21 17.86
N ALA A 222 1.08 15.39 17.78
CA ALA A 222 1.72 16.72 17.89
C ALA A 222 1.35 17.66 16.73
N GLN A 223 0.97 17.13 15.56
CA GLN A 223 0.44 17.92 14.43
C GLN A 223 -1.04 18.28 14.60
N GLY A 224 -1.71 17.75 15.61
CA GLY A 224 -3.14 17.99 15.83
C GLY A 224 -4.05 17.37 14.77
N LEU A 225 -3.58 16.34 14.06
CA LEU A 225 -4.39 15.65 13.05
C LEU A 225 -5.50 14.85 13.74
N PRO A 226 -6.77 15.06 13.41
CA PRO A 226 -7.90 14.41 14.08
C PRO A 226 -8.12 12.98 13.55
N ILE A 227 -7.09 12.14 13.59
CA ILE A 227 -7.13 10.73 13.21
C ILE A 227 -6.62 9.85 14.34
N ARG A 228 -6.99 8.58 14.33
CA ARG A 228 -6.48 7.60 15.30
C ARG A 228 -5.45 6.70 14.63
N ILE A 229 -4.29 6.54 15.24
CA ILE A 229 -3.28 5.56 14.82
C ILE A 229 -3.44 4.30 15.65
N GLU A 230 -3.71 3.19 15.01
CA GLU A 230 -3.81 1.86 15.60
C GLU A 230 -2.65 0.98 15.15
N GLU A 231 -2.20 0.12 16.05
CA GLU A 231 -1.08 -0.78 15.84
C GLU A 231 -1.56 -2.19 15.52
N VAL A 232 -0.95 -2.81 14.51
CA VAL A 232 -1.02 -4.25 14.29
C VAL A 232 0.38 -4.77 14.02
N VAL A 233 0.98 -5.44 15.00
CA VAL A 233 2.30 -6.08 14.85
C VAL A 233 2.17 -7.54 15.28
N ALA A 234 2.38 -8.44 14.33
CA ALA A 234 2.20 -9.87 14.52
C ALA A 234 3.28 -10.69 13.79
N MET A 235 3.35 -11.97 14.09
CA MET A 235 4.11 -12.95 13.33
C MET A 235 3.11 -13.95 12.72
N GLY A 236 3.18 -14.13 11.39
CA GLY A 236 2.20 -14.98 10.71
C GLY A 236 2.50 -15.21 9.23
N ARG A 237 1.50 -15.69 8.50
CA ARG A 237 1.52 -15.77 7.03
C ARG A 237 0.93 -14.48 6.48
N GLN A 238 1.77 -13.62 5.93
CA GLN A 238 1.41 -12.26 5.56
C GLN A 238 0.11 -12.12 4.77
N VAL A 239 -0.07 -12.87 3.69
CA VAL A 239 -1.26 -12.72 2.82
C VAL A 239 -2.54 -13.12 3.54
N ASP A 240 -2.52 -14.25 4.27
CA ASP A 240 -3.67 -14.76 5.02
C ASP A 240 -4.05 -13.78 6.14
N GLU A 241 -3.06 -13.32 6.93
CA GLU A 241 -3.25 -12.38 8.03
C GLU A 241 -3.81 -11.03 7.56
N TYR A 242 -3.29 -10.49 6.46
CA TYR A 242 -3.80 -9.24 5.91
C TYR A 242 -5.25 -9.39 5.43
N GLY A 243 -5.60 -10.49 4.78
CA GLY A 243 -6.97 -10.76 4.34
C GLY A 243 -7.96 -10.81 5.51
N GLU A 244 -7.59 -11.49 6.61
CA GLU A 244 -8.41 -11.57 7.83
C GLU A 244 -8.54 -10.20 8.52
N LEU A 245 -7.45 -9.45 8.63
CA LEU A 245 -7.45 -8.11 9.23
C LEU A 245 -8.32 -7.13 8.45
N ILE A 246 -8.23 -7.14 7.11
CA ILE A 246 -9.04 -6.31 6.23
C ILE A 246 -10.53 -6.59 6.43
N ALA A 247 -10.92 -7.86 6.43
CA ALA A 247 -12.29 -8.27 6.63
C ALA A 247 -12.81 -7.93 8.03
N LYS A 248 -12.03 -8.24 9.07
CA LYS A 248 -12.39 -8.02 10.48
C LYS A 248 -12.55 -6.55 10.84
N ARG A 249 -11.73 -5.67 10.25
CA ARG A 249 -11.71 -4.24 10.52
C ARG A 249 -12.47 -3.42 9.50
N GLU A 250 -13.06 -4.08 8.50
CA GLU A 250 -13.80 -3.46 7.39
C GLU A 250 -13.00 -2.33 6.73
N ILE A 251 -11.75 -2.63 6.34
CA ILE A 251 -10.82 -1.64 5.76
C ILE A 251 -11.35 -1.12 4.44
N ASP A 252 -11.35 0.20 4.27
CA ASP A 252 -11.81 0.91 3.07
C ASP A 252 -10.72 1.11 2.04
N LEU A 253 -9.48 1.31 2.49
CA LEU A 253 -8.32 1.54 1.66
C LEU A 253 -7.09 0.83 2.22
N LEU A 254 -6.40 0.05 1.38
CA LEU A 254 -5.11 -0.53 1.70
C LEU A 254 -4.00 0.25 1.01
N VAL A 255 -2.97 0.63 1.75
CA VAL A 255 -1.78 1.33 1.24
C VAL A 255 -0.58 0.39 1.33
N LEU A 256 0.15 0.21 0.23
CA LEU A 256 1.29 -0.70 0.16
C LEU A 256 2.32 -0.24 -0.88
N HIS A 257 3.60 -0.59 -0.65
CA HIS A 257 4.62 -0.49 -1.69
C HIS A 257 4.50 -1.64 -2.68
N THR A 258 4.69 -1.33 -3.95
CA THR A 258 4.71 -2.33 -5.04
C THR A 258 6.11 -2.75 -5.40
N LYS A 259 7.10 -1.89 -5.12
CA LYS A 259 8.52 -2.09 -5.46
C LYS A 259 9.37 -1.80 -4.23
N ASP A 260 10.47 -2.51 -4.12
CA ASP A 260 11.59 -2.10 -3.28
C ASP A 260 12.49 -1.16 -4.08
N ASP A 261 13.32 -0.34 -3.43
CA ASP A 261 14.16 0.69 -4.08
C ASP A 261 15.04 0.15 -5.22
N ASP A 262 15.41 -1.13 -5.17
CA ASP A 262 16.29 -1.80 -6.13
C ASP A 262 15.54 -2.63 -7.19
N GLN A 263 14.20 -2.65 -7.20
CA GLN A 263 13.40 -3.51 -8.08
C GLN A 263 12.57 -2.72 -9.08
N LEU A 264 12.63 -3.13 -10.36
CA LEU A 264 11.79 -2.56 -11.43
C LEU A 264 10.39 -3.20 -11.49
N ALA A 265 10.24 -4.41 -10.93
CA ALA A 265 8.98 -5.15 -10.96
C ALA A 265 8.35 -5.21 -9.56
N MET A 266 7.03 -5.34 -9.53
CA MET A 266 6.28 -5.54 -8.28
C MET A 266 6.78 -6.76 -7.54
N HIS A 267 7.11 -6.63 -6.24
CA HIS A 267 7.56 -7.76 -5.44
C HIS A 267 6.43 -8.77 -5.18
N GLY A 268 6.79 -10.05 -4.98
CA GLY A 268 5.84 -11.17 -4.99
C GLY A 268 4.69 -11.06 -3.98
N ALA A 269 4.93 -10.54 -2.78
CA ALA A 269 3.88 -10.37 -1.77
C ALA A 269 2.87 -9.27 -2.17
N ALA A 270 3.35 -8.12 -2.69
CA ALA A 270 2.48 -7.06 -3.18
C ALA A 270 1.63 -7.51 -4.36
N TYR A 271 2.23 -8.27 -5.30
CA TYR A 271 1.49 -8.82 -6.44
C TYR A 271 0.40 -9.79 -5.99
N ALA A 272 0.72 -10.73 -5.08
CA ALA A 272 -0.27 -11.68 -4.55
C ALA A 272 -1.45 -10.95 -3.88
N LEU A 273 -1.17 -9.97 -3.02
CA LEU A 273 -2.19 -9.14 -2.38
C LEU A 273 -3.02 -8.37 -3.41
N ALA A 274 -2.36 -7.75 -4.40
CA ALA A 274 -3.04 -6.99 -5.43
C ALA A 274 -3.94 -7.87 -6.32
N VAL A 275 -3.60 -9.13 -6.55
CA VAL A 275 -4.43 -10.08 -7.29
C VAL A 275 -5.61 -10.58 -6.45
N GLU A 276 -5.41 -10.84 -5.17
CA GLU A 276 -6.44 -11.42 -4.29
C GLU A 276 -7.43 -10.38 -3.75
N LEU A 277 -6.94 -9.23 -3.30
CA LEU A 277 -7.74 -8.18 -2.67
C LEU A 277 -8.44 -7.31 -3.72
N ARG A 278 -9.61 -7.76 -4.18
CA ARG A 278 -10.37 -7.10 -5.26
C ARG A 278 -11.61 -6.36 -4.79
N GLY A 279 -11.95 -6.51 -3.52
CA GLY A 279 -13.16 -5.95 -2.93
C GLY A 279 -13.00 -4.54 -2.36
N ILE A 280 -11.76 -4.08 -2.19
CA ILE A 280 -11.41 -2.76 -1.65
C ILE A 280 -10.41 -2.04 -2.56
N PRO A 281 -10.34 -0.70 -2.52
CA PRO A 281 -9.28 0.08 -3.14
C PRO A 281 -7.90 -0.26 -2.58
N LEU A 282 -6.89 -0.29 -3.46
CA LEU A 282 -5.47 -0.45 -3.11
C LEU A 282 -4.72 0.78 -3.59
N LEU A 283 -3.99 1.47 -2.71
CA LEU A 283 -3.04 2.51 -3.08
C LEU A 283 -1.64 1.90 -3.16
N MET A 284 -1.11 1.83 -4.35
CA MET A 284 0.19 1.28 -4.70
C MET A 284 1.21 2.41 -4.84
N LEU A 285 2.28 2.35 -4.04
CA LEU A 285 3.37 3.31 -4.01
C LEU A 285 4.58 2.79 -4.77
#